data_524d102117202d502bacaf2523001316
#
_entry.id   524d102117202d502bacaf2523001316
#
_cell.length_a   1.000
_cell.length_b   1.000
_cell.length_c   1.000
_cell.angle_alpha   90.00
_cell.angle_beta   90.00
_cell.angle_gamma   90.00
#
_symmetry.space_group_name_H-M   'P 1'
#
loop_
_entity.id
_entity.type
_entity.pdbx_description
1 polymer ?
#
loop_
_entity_poly.entity_id
_entity_poly.type
_entity_poly.pdbx_seq_one_letter_code
_entity_poly.pdbx_strand_id
1 'polypeptide(L)'
;MKKKIVTILCLSSLLLVACGKTTNATTIQTTNDEVITDNETATTEDSVTDSDDVDLVLDTEDGILQSNETEISAVEVEQVEPLSYQTYLEFMMSQREPNTNAIFSSESLNSAFAIYAELLDTSNKEMFKAYLRNKDYLSYKSIDGLSIINRLWVNELKDFTLTRGPLVDKDIIYMMDMSDSAQATEFKNQFVSESTNGFITETPTVFDKNTFVDAMNIIYFKSKWVGGEKTLCDGLKEFENEDGSTSQVEMFCDFGDYIAKTKTATAYKMDYENGMSFVAILPNEGYTLTDVNIDDFINNNVEYEDADVYAEFPKFEAKSTYMASFDSFNLPLNPPFKEGLTICDTEPPVISQIAKIKFDNEGTEAAAVTEIVKSDSMAMVEPKPHYDFLANRPFIYYIQDYENDDIAFMGVVSNLAD
;
A
#
# COMPACT_ATOMS: atom_id res chain seq x y z
N MET A 1 11.32 -6.79 -40.89
CA MET A 1 11.20 -5.55 -40.11
C MET A 1 11.92 -5.74 -38.79
N LYS A 2 12.88 -4.91 -38.47
CA LYS A 2 13.80 -5.13 -37.32
C LYS A 2 13.14 -4.58 -36.05
N LYS A 3 12.91 -5.44 -35.06
CA LYS A 3 12.49 -5.06 -33.71
C LYS A 3 13.64 -4.26 -33.08
N LYS A 4 13.37 -3.01 -32.69
CA LYS A 4 14.26 -2.20 -31.86
C LYS A 4 13.96 -2.55 -30.42
N ILE A 5 14.87 -3.27 -29.79
CA ILE A 5 14.93 -3.41 -28.32
C ILE A 5 15.53 -2.12 -27.81
N VAL A 6 14.77 -1.35 -27.04
CA VAL A 6 15.28 -0.20 -26.30
C VAL A 6 15.80 -0.74 -24.97
N THR A 7 17.11 -0.94 -24.91
CA THR A 7 17.81 -1.21 -23.66
C THR A 7 18.12 0.13 -23.02
N ILE A 8 17.45 0.47 -21.93
CA ILE A 8 17.82 1.62 -21.11
C ILE A 8 19.04 1.18 -20.29
N LEU A 9 20.22 1.63 -20.73
CA LEU A 9 21.44 1.57 -19.94
C LEU A 9 21.44 2.77 -18.98
N CYS A 10 21.21 2.53 -17.70
CA CYS A 10 21.59 3.48 -16.65
C CYS A 10 23.12 3.50 -16.57
N LEU A 11 23.75 4.54 -17.10
CA LEU A 11 25.15 4.85 -16.83
C LEU A 11 25.21 5.62 -15.50
N SER A 12 25.54 4.90 -14.43
CA SER A 12 25.98 5.53 -13.19
C SER A 12 27.41 5.99 -13.34
N SER A 13 27.63 7.30 -13.42
CA SER A 13 28.97 7.90 -13.35
C SER A 13 29.42 7.94 -11.89
N LEU A 14 30.42 7.11 -11.56
CA LEU A 14 31.14 7.17 -10.28
C LEU A 14 31.84 8.51 -10.10
N LEU A 15 31.47 9.22 -9.04
CA LEU A 15 32.36 10.22 -8.41
C LEU A 15 32.64 9.73 -6.99
N LEU A 16 33.83 9.15 -6.82
CA LEU A 16 34.42 8.82 -5.53
C LEU A 16 34.81 10.10 -4.79
N VAL A 17 34.12 10.40 -3.70
CA VAL A 17 34.66 11.29 -2.66
C VAL A 17 34.88 10.45 -1.41
N ALA A 18 36.14 10.19 -1.12
CA ALA A 18 36.59 9.50 0.07
C ALA A 18 36.41 10.41 1.30
N CYS A 19 35.57 10.02 2.24
CA CYS A 19 35.54 10.62 3.58
C CYS A 19 36.21 9.64 4.55
N GLY A 20 37.48 9.87 4.88
CA GLY A 20 38.20 9.11 5.88
C GLY A 20 38.09 9.77 7.25
N LYS A 21 37.58 9.06 8.23
CA LYS A 21 37.97 9.19 9.64
C LYS A 21 37.72 7.88 10.35
N THR A 22 38.82 7.31 10.84
CA THR A 22 38.88 6.15 11.73
C THR A 22 38.43 6.54 13.14
N THR A 23 37.49 5.80 13.72
CA THR A 23 37.39 5.61 15.18
C THR A 23 36.83 4.24 15.50
N ASN A 24 37.37 3.68 16.59
CA ASN A 24 37.37 2.29 17.03
C ASN A 24 36.00 1.64 17.17
N ALA A 25 35.90 0.41 16.72
CA ALA A 25 34.83 -0.53 16.94
C ALA A 25 34.80 -1.02 18.40
N THR A 26 33.62 -0.98 19.02
CA THR A 26 33.32 -1.76 20.23
C THR A 26 32.31 -2.83 19.85
N THR A 27 32.77 -4.06 19.87
CA THR A 27 32.01 -5.27 19.61
C THR A 27 31.08 -5.53 20.79
N ILE A 28 29.78 -5.61 20.58
CA ILE A 28 28.84 -6.19 21.55
C ILE A 28 28.48 -7.59 21.08
N GLN A 29 28.94 -8.59 21.83
CA GLN A 29 28.53 -9.98 21.66
C GLN A 29 27.17 -10.19 22.33
N THR A 30 26.19 -10.68 21.56
CA THR A 30 24.99 -11.30 22.12
C THR A 30 25.25 -12.75 22.44
N THR A 31 25.15 -13.11 23.70
CA THR A 31 25.11 -14.50 24.15
C THR A 31 23.65 -14.91 24.35
N ASN A 32 23.24 -15.92 23.58
CA ASN A 32 22.07 -16.74 23.90
C ASN A 32 22.39 -17.58 25.12
N ASP A 33 21.50 -17.63 26.10
CA ASP A 33 21.38 -18.76 26.99
C ASP A 33 19.96 -18.98 27.49
N GLU A 34 19.68 -20.25 27.65
CA GLU A 34 18.42 -20.97 27.73
C GLU A 34 17.65 -20.79 29.06
N VAL A 35 16.36 -21.07 28.92
CA VAL A 35 15.29 -21.38 29.85
C VAL A 35 15.72 -22.36 30.98
N ILE A 36 15.34 -22.08 32.21
CA ILE A 36 14.85 -23.09 33.19
C ILE A 36 13.84 -22.44 34.15
N THR A 37 12.69 -23.09 34.28
CA THR A 37 11.58 -22.93 35.21
C THR A 37 12.01 -23.17 36.66
N ASP A 38 11.41 -22.50 37.65
CA ASP A 38 10.53 -23.09 38.66
C ASP A 38 10.03 -22.08 39.71
N ASN A 39 8.82 -22.37 40.14
CA ASN A 39 7.97 -21.88 41.24
C ASN A 39 8.65 -21.48 42.55
N GLU A 40 8.11 -20.49 43.25
CA GLU A 40 7.21 -20.62 44.41
C GLU A 40 7.01 -19.30 45.18
N THR A 41 5.77 -19.09 45.50
CA THR A 41 5.04 -18.38 46.56
C THR A 41 5.81 -17.80 47.76
N ALA A 42 5.52 -16.58 48.17
CA ALA A 42 4.80 -16.22 49.41
C ALA A 42 4.97 -14.76 49.84
N THR A 43 3.85 -14.12 50.03
CA THR A 43 3.37 -13.17 51.04
C THR A 43 4.38 -12.56 52.03
N THR A 44 4.33 -11.26 52.26
CA THR A 44 3.66 -10.55 53.37
C THR A 44 3.98 -9.06 53.40
N GLU A 45 3.01 -8.33 53.88
CA GLU A 45 2.92 -6.93 54.24
C GLU A 45 4.05 -6.46 55.20
N ASP A 46 4.44 -5.19 55.14
CA ASP A 46 4.09 -4.19 56.16
C ASP A 46 4.77 -2.83 55.92
N SER A 47 4.02 -1.88 56.16
CA SER A 47 4.04 -0.48 56.48
C SER A 47 5.29 0.17 57.13
N VAL A 48 5.27 1.49 57.01
CA VAL A 48 5.56 2.57 57.99
C VAL A 48 6.70 3.55 57.63
N THR A 49 6.26 4.77 57.29
CA THR A 49 6.67 6.14 57.72
C THR A 49 8.15 6.47 57.99
N ASP A 50 8.67 7.53 57.58
CA ASP A 50 8.58 8.89 58.04
C ASP A 50 9.77 9.74 57.51
N SER A 51 9.44 10.94 57.17
CA SER A 51 10.15 12.21 57.15
C SER A 51 11.67 12.29 57.32
N ASP A 52 12.31 13.05 56.48
CA ASP A 52 13.08 14.21 56.98
C ASP A 52 13.38 15.20 55.85
N ASP A 53 12.91 16.42 56.08
CA ASP A 53 13.25 17.63 55.38
C ASP A 53 14.74 17.97 55.53
N VAL A 54 15.40 18.31 54.45
CA VAL A 54 16.61 19.14 54.48
C VAL A 54 16.45 20.30 53.52
N ASP A 55 16.09 21.42 54.06
CA ASP A 55 16.26 22.76 53.52
C ASP A 55 17.73 23.01 53.18
N LEU A 56 18.02 23.31 51.93
CA LEU A 56 19.24 23.97 51.50
C LEU A 56 18.89 25.26 50.79
N VAL A 57 18.91 26.32 51.54
CA VAL A 57 18.98 27.68 51.07
C VAL A 57 20.32 27.90 50.38
N LEU A 58 20.30 28.27 49.11
CA LEU A 58 21.44 28.90 48.44
C LEU A 58 21.05 30.22 47.86
N ASP A 59 21.78 31.19 48.31
CA ASP A 59 21.71 32.60 48.02
C ASP A 59 21.96 32.94 46.55
N THR A 60 21.30 33.99 46.15
CA THR A 60 21.39 34.70 44.89
C THR A 60 22.75 35.34 44.64
N GLU A 61 23.24 35.30 43.40
CA GLU A 61 23.68 36.50 42.69
C GLU A 61 23.93 36.23 41.18
N ASP A 62 23.22 36.97 40.41
CA ASP A 62 23.48 37.51 39.06
C ASP A 62 24.20 36.67 37.98
N GLY A 63 23.41 36.18 37.04
CA GLY A 63 23.86 35.77 35.72
C GLY A 63 22.68 35.60 34.79
N ILE A 64 22.13 36.70 34.26
CA ILE A 64 21.13 36.69 33.21
C ILE A 64 21.76 36.09 31.95
N LEU A 65 21.64 34.78 31.74
CA LEU A 65 21.73 34.20 30.44
C LEU A 65 20.36 34.38 29.78
N GLN A 66 20.23 35.38 28.95
CA GLN A 66 19.15 35.47 27.98
C GLN A 66 19.29 34.23 27.07
N SER A 67 18.44 33.25 27.30
CA SER A 67 18.13 32.27 26.27
C SER A 67 17.46 33.05 25.14
N ASN A 68 18.21 33.27 24.06
CA ASN A 68 17.60 33.59 22.79
C ASN A 68 16.79 32.34 22.39
N GLU A 69 15.58 32.26 22.86
CA GLU A 69 14.53 31.52 22.15
C GLU A 69 14.35 32.27 20.82
N THR A 70 15.08 31.81 19.82
CA THR A 70 14.73 32.13 18.45
C THR A 70 13.34 31.56 18.30
N GLU A 71 12.31 32.40 18.34
CA GLU A 71 10.99 32.09 17.82
C GLU A 71 11.23 31.59 16.39
N ILE A 72 11.18 30.28 16.24
CA ILE A 72 11.01 29.66 14.92
C ILE A 72 9.64 30.16 14.49
N SER A 73 9.65 31.21 13.66
CA SER A 73 8.45 31.66 12.98
C SER A 73 7.80 30.40 12.40
N ALA A 74 6.54 30.16 12.78
CA ALA A 74 5.75 29.12 12.15
C ALA A 74 5.90 29.35 10.64
N VAL A 75 6.64 28.45 9.98
CA VAL A 75 6.62 28.37 8.53
C VAL A 75 5.16 28.17 8.22
N GLU A 76 4.54 29.11 7.51
CA GLU A 76 3.22 28.88 6.91
C GLU A 76 3.39 27.61 6.11
N VAL A 77 2.86 26.49 6.63
CA VAL A 77 2.74 25.26 5.88
C VAL A 77 1.77 25.62 4.76
N GLU A 78 2.32 25.89 3.58
CA GLU A 78 1.55 26.03 2.35
C GLU A 78 0.52 24.92 2.37
N GLN A 79 -0.76 25.20 2.11
CA GLN A 79 -1.80 24.19 2.18
C GLN A 79 -1.44 23.08 1.18
N VAL A 80 -0.96 21.98 1.72
CA VAL A 80 -0.60 20.80 0.94
C VAL A 80 -1.88 20.05 0.61
N GLU A 81 -2.21 19.93 -0.67
CA GLU A 81 -3.33 19.09 -1.10
C GLU A 81 -2.93 17.62 -1.03
N PRO A 82 -3.75 16.77 -0.39
CA PRO A 82 -3.49 15.34 -0.34
C PRO A 82 -3.51 14.72 -1.74
N LEU A 83 -2.73 13.66 -1.94
CA LEU A 83 -2.81 12.86 -3.15
C LEU A 83 -4.21 12.24 -3.29
N SER A 84 -4.92 12.54 -4.38
CA SER A 84 -6.22 11.96 -4.67
C SER A 84 -6.09 10.53 -5.23
N TYR A 85 -7.15 9.74 -5.18
CA TYR A 85 -7.14 8.42 -5.83
C TYR A 85 -7.11 8.54 -7.35
N GLN A 86 -7.65 9.63 -7.90
CA GLN A 86 -7.51 9.97 -9.30
C GLN A 86 -6.04 10.14 -9.71
N THR A 87 -5.22 10.78 -8.87
CA THR A 87 -3.77 10.93 -9.13
C THR A 87 -3.07 9.57 -9.22
N TYR A 88 -3.41 8.61 -8.35
CA TYR A 88 -2.85 7.26 -8.43
C TYR A 88 -3.33 6.50 -9.67
N LEU A 89 -4.59 6.65 -10.04
CA LEU A 89 -5.13 6.05 -11.27
C LEU A 89 -4.42 6.60 -12.50
N GLU A 90 -4.24 7.92 -12.59
CA GLU A 90 -3.52 8.58 -13.68
C GLU A 90 -2.05 8.14 -13.76
N PHE A 91 -1.37 8.01 -12.61
CA PHE A 91 -0.02 7.46 -12.56
C PHE A 91 0.00 6.03 -13.11
N MET A 92 -0.87 5.15 -12.62
CA MET A 92 -0.99 3.77 -13.10
C MET A 92 -1.24 3.73 -14.62
N MET A 93 -2.18 4.51 -15.10
CA MET A 93 -2.53 4.59 -16.52
C MET A 93 -1.37 5.10 -17.39
N SER A 94 -0.56 6.04 -16.88
CA SER A 94 0.60 6.58 -17.59
C SER A 94 1.74 5.57 -17.76
N GLN A 95 1.82 4.59 -16.85
CA GLN A 95 2.86 3.56 -16.86
C GLN A 95 2.42 2.26 -17.56
N ARG A 96 1.12 2.12 -17.78
CA ARG A 96 0.53 0.93 -18.39
C ARG A 96 0.83 0.86 -19.88
N GLU A 97 1.18 -0.31 -20.37
CA GLU A 97 1.18 -0.55 -21.82
C GLU A 97 -0.26 -0.51 -22.35
N PRO A 98 -0.50 0.13 -23.50
CA PRO A 98 -1.83 0.17 -24.09
C PRO A 98 -2.44 -1.22 -24.26
N ASN A 99 -3.75 -1.34 -24.10
CA ASN A 99 -4.49 -2.60 -24.28
C ASN A 99 -3.98 -3.73 -23.36
N THR A 100 -3.63 -3.41 -22.10
CA THR A 100 -3.26 -4.40 -21.08
C THR A 100 -4.03 -4.17 -19.80
N ASN A 101 -4.35 -5.23 -19.08
CA ASN A 101 -4.90 -5.13 -17.73
C ASN A 101 -3.84 -4.61 -16.78
N ALA A 102 -4.26 -3.81 -15.80
CA ALA A 102 -3.35 -3.26 -14.82
C ALA A 102 -3.94 -3.30 -13.42
N ILE A 103 -3.06 -3.37 -12.43
CA ILE A 103 -3.40 -3.27 -11.00
C ILE A 103 -2.33 -2.45 -10.28
N PHE A 104 -2.77 -1.64 -9.33
CA PHE A 104 -1.93 -0.79 -8.49
C PHE A 104 -2.46 -0.77 -7.07
N SER A 105 -1.60 -0.64 -6.08
CA SER A 105 -1.98 -0.45 -4.68
C SER A 105 -1.54 0.92 -4.19
N SER A 106 -2.48 1.84 -3.99
CA SER A 106 -2.21 3.14 -3.38
C SER A 106 -1.79 2.99 -1.91
N GLU A 107 -2.40 2.06 -1.20
CA GLU A 107 -2.09 1.76 0.19
C GLU A 107 -0.65 1.25 0.37
N SER A 108 -0.22 0.32 -0.49
CA SER A 108 1.17 -0.19 -0.50
C SER A 108 2.18 0.92 -0.78
N LEU A 109 1.94 1.77 -1.78
CA LEU A 109 2.82 2.88 -2.11
C LEU A 109 2.89 3.89 -0.95
N ASN A 110 1.75 4.27 -0.39
CA ASN A 110 1.68 5.20 0.72
C ASN A 110 2.36 4.65 1.99
N SER A 111 2.28 3.35 2.23
CA SER A 111 3.01 2.69 3.31
C SER A 111 4.53 2.78 3.12
N ALA A 112 5.02 2.57 1.90
CA ALA A 112 6.44 2.74 1.58
C ALA A 112 6.88 4.21 1.73
N PHE A 113 6.07 5.18 1.29
CA PHE A 113 6.31 6.60 1.54
C PHE A 113 6.31 6.93 3.03
N ALA A 114 5.41 6.34 3.82
CA ALA A 114 5.37 6.55 5.27
C ALA A 114 6.62 5.99 5.96
N ILE A 115 7.15 4.85 5.54
CA ILE A 115 8.44 4.33 6.03
C ILE A 115 9.54 5.36 5.75
N TYR A 116 9.60 5.88 4.54
CA TYR A 116 10.59 6.87 4.16
C TYR A 116 10.42 8.18 4.93
N ALA A 117 9.18 8.65 5.14
CA ALA A 117 8.89 9.87 5.91
C ALA A 117 9.45 9.81 7.34
N GLU A 118 9.54 8.62 7.96
CA GLU A 118 10.16 8.46 9.29
C GLU A 118 11.67 8.69 9.29
N LEU A 119 12.31 8.70 8.14
CA LEU A 119 13.75 9.03 7.99
C LEU A 119 14.00 10.54 7.80
N LEU A 120 12.95 11.34 7.58
CA LEU A 120 13.04 12.77 7.34
C LEU A 120 13.11 13.57 8.66
N ASP A 121 13.55 14.81 8.58
CA ASP A 121 13.39 15.77 9.69
C ASP A 121 11.90 16.04 9.97
N THR A 122 11.62 16.71 11.10
CA THR A 122 10.24 16.90 11.57
C THR A 122 9.40 17.71 10.58
N SER A 123 9.94 18.76 9.97
CA SER A 123 9.18 19.63 9.05
C SER A 123 8.80 18.88 7.78
N ASN A 124 9.77 18.18 7.18
CA ASN A 124 9.53 17.39 5.97
C ASN A 124 8.60 16.20 6.25
N LYS A 125 8.76 15.56 7.40
CA LYS A 125 7.86 14.47 7.82
C LYS A 125 6.40 14.92 7.92
N GLU A 126 6.12 16.06 8.55
CA GLU A 126 4.75 16.58 8.66
C GLU A 126 4.17 16.98 7.29
N MET A 127 4.98 17.54 6.42
CA MET A 127 4.57 17.83 5.05
C MET A 127 4.22 16.54 4.28
N PHE A 128 5.05 15.50 4.38
CA PHE A 128 4.75 14.21 3.76
C PHE A 128 3.48 13.58 4.30
N LYS A 129 3.24 13.65 5.60
CA LYS A 129 1.98 13.17 6.20
C LYS A 129 0.76 13.87 5.59
N ALA A 130 0.85 15.17 5.33
CA ALA A 130 -0.24 15.90 4.68
C ALA A 130 -0.51 15.37 3.26
N TYR A 131 0.53 15.13 2.44
CA TYR A 131 0.38 14.49 1.13
C TYR A 131 -0.29 13.11 1.23
N LEU A 132 0.02 12.35 2.29
CA LEU A 132 -0.55 11.03 2.58
C LEU A 132 -1.88 11.12 3.37
N ARG A 133 -2.64 12.20 3.22
CA ARG A 133 -3.96 12.40 3.84
C ARG A 133 -3.95 12.37 5.38
N ASN A 134 -2.81 12.63 6.00
CA ASN A 134 -2.60 12.54 7.45
C ASN A 134 -2.93 11.16 8.05
N LYS A 135 -2.89 10.10 7.25
CA LYS A 135 -3.10 8.71 7.69
C LYS A 135 -1.81 8.11 8.26
N ASP A 136 -1.95 7.24 9.25
CA ASP A 136 -0.83 6.46 9.82
C ASP A 136 -0.73 5.09 9.12
N TYR A 137 -0.18 5.08 7.91
CA TYR A 137 0.01 3.87 7.12
C TYR A 137 0.87 2.80 7.79
N LEU A 138 1.73 3.18 8.74
CA LEU A 138 2.52 2.21 9.51
C LEU A 138 1.70 1.50 10.59
N SER A 139 0.50 1.98 10.89
CA SER A 139 -0.44 1.39 11.84
C SER A 139 -1.59 0.64 11.18
N TYR A 140 -1.60 0.57 9.86
CA TYR A 140 -2.62 -0.18 9.14
C TYR A 140 -2.62 -1.64 9.53
N LYS A 141 -3.81 -2.21 9.63
CA LYS A 141 -4.00 -3.56 10.17
C LYS A 141 -4.22 -4.54 9.05
N SER A 142 -3.52 -5.66 9.16
CA SER A 142 -3.93 -6.87 8.44
C SER A 142 -5.25 -7.38 9.02
N ILE A 143 -6.16 -7.76 8.14
CA ILE A 143 -7.43 -8.40 8.50
C ILE A 143 -7.49 -9.77 7.84
N ASP A 144 -8.52 -10.55 8.12
CA ASP A 144 -8.69 -11.84 7.42
C ASP A 144 -8.74 -11.62 5.91
N GLY A 145 -7.86 -12.30 5.20
CA GLY A 145 -7.71 -12.18 3.75
C GLY A 145 -6.93 -10.95 3.24
N LEU A 146 -6.58 -9.97 4.10
CA LEU A 146 -5.71 -8.84 3.74
C LEU A 146 -4.46 -8.82 4.62
N SER A 147 -3.30 -9.06 4.04
CA SER A 147 -2.00 -8.96 4.71
C SER A 147 -1.29 -7.67 4.29
N ILE A 148 -0.88 -6.88 5.27
CA ILE A 148 -0.13 -5.64 5.08
C ILE A 148 1.17 -5.75 5.85
N ILE A 149 2.30 -5.75 5.17
CA ILE A 149 3.62 -5.95 5.77
C ILE A 149 4.55 -4.81 5.34
N ASN A 150 5.02 -4.07 6.33
CA ASN A 150 5.98 -3.00 6.16
C ASN A 150 7.40 -3.49 6.48
N ARG A 151 8.37 -3.17 5.64
CA ARG A 151 9.77 -3.54 5.86
C ARG A 151 10.71 -2.45 5.34
N LEU A 152 11.69 -2.08 6.18
CA LEU A 152 12.85 -1.29 5.77
C LEU A 152 14.08 -2.21 5.83
N TRP A 153 14.54 -2.62 4.66
CA TRP A 153 15.78 -3.37 4.52
C TRP A 153 16.96 -2.41 4.61
N VAL A 154 17.93 -2.72 5.46
CA VAL A 154 19.10 -1.88 5.69
C VAL A 154 20.35 -2.71 5.47
N ASN A 155 21.29 -2.20 4.68
CA ASN A 155 22.58 -2.82 4.51
C ASN A 155 23.45 -2.60 5.77
N GLU A 156 23.74 -3.67 6.51
CA GLU A 156 24.53 -3.60 7.74
C GLU A 156 25.97 -3.12 7.56
N LEU A 157 26.45 -3.11 6.30
CA LEU A 157 27.78 -2.58 5.95
C LEU A 157 27.78 -1.05 5.83
N LYS A 158 26.64 -0.41 6.01
CA LYS A 158 26.48 1.05 5.97
C LYS A 158 26.22 1.59 7.37
N ASP A 159 26.66 2.82 7.59
CA ASP A 159 26.38 3.51 8.84
C ASP A 159 24.90 3.92 8.90
N PHE A 160 24.10 3.11 9.58
CA PHE A 160 22.69 3.40 9.83
C PHE A 160 22.43 3.35 11.34
N THR A 161 21.81 4.40 11.87
CA THR A 161 21.43 4.46 13.27
C THR A 161 20.05 5.09 13.42
N LEU A 162 19.09 4.31 13.84
CA LEU A 162 17.78 4.78 14.23
C LEU A 162 17.39 4.05 15.53
N THR A 163 17.45 4.75 16.66
CA THR A 163 17.31 4.14 17.99
C THR A 163 15.90 4.23 18.56
N ARG A 164 15.02 5.05 17.97
CA ARG A 164 13.65 5.27 18.43
C ARG A 164 12.73 5.65 17.28
N GLY A 165 11.44 5.44 17.49
CA GLY A 165 10.37 5.86 16.59
C GLY A 165 9.64 4.69 15.94
N PRO A 166 8.60 4.95 15.15
CA PRO A 166 7.68 3.93 14.66
C PRO A 166 8.33 2.77 13.91
N LEU A 167 9.42 3.01 13.18
CA LEU A 167 10.13 1.94 12.45
C LEU A 167 10.81 0.94 13.39
N VAL A 168 11.33 1.41 14.53
CA VAL A 168 11.94 0.56 15.57
C VAL A 168 10.85 -0.11 16.39
N ASP A 169 9.89 0.68 16.86
CA ASP A 169 8.85 0.22 17.80
C ASP A 169 7.94 -0.86 17.19
N LYS A 170 7.78 -0.86 15.86
CA LYS A 170 6.96 -1.82 15.11
C LYS A 170 7.77 -2.94 14.43
N ASP A 171 9.06 -3.05 14.74
CA ASP A 171 9.97 -4.05 14.15
C ASP A 171 9.96 -4.04 12.60
N ILE A 172 9.96 -2.83 12.03
CA ILE A 172 9.94 -2.66 10.58
C ILE A 172 11.34 -2.80 9.97
N ILE A 173 12.38 -2.44 10.73
CA ILE A 173 13.76 -2.43 10.27
C ILE A 173 14.33 -3.85 10.27
N TYR A 174 14.93 -4.24 9.15
CA TYR A 174 15.66 -5.48 9.00
C TYR A 174 17.05 -5.21 8.44
N MET A 175 18.10 -5.50 9.22
CA MET A 175 19.50 -5.31 8.82
C MET A 175 20.08 -6.61 8.25
N MET A 176 20.81 -6.50 7.15
CA MET A 176 21.47 -7.65 6.52
C MET A 176 22.70 -7.25 5.72
N ASP A 177 23.64 -8.17 5.57
CA ASP A 177 24.79 -8.01 4.67
C ASP A 177 24.31 -8.13 3.21
N MET A 178 24.50 -7.06 2.43
CA MET A 178 24.15 -7.02 1.00
C MET A 178 25.39 -7.12 0.07
N SER A 179 26.52 -7.57 0.60
CA SER A 179 27.74 -7.74 -0.21
C SER A 179 27.62 -8.85 -1.27
N ASP A 180 26.90 -9.94 -0.95
CA ASP A 180 26.49 -10.95 -1.92
C ASP A 180 25.10 -10.60 -2.46
N SER A 181 25.09 -9.89 -3.57
CA SER A 181 23.86 -9.40 -4.24
C SER A 181 22.87 -10.51 -4.53
N ALA A 182 23.33 -11.68 -4.98
CA ALA A 182 22.46 -12.79 -5.36
C ALA A 182 21.79 -13.39 -4.12
N GLN A 183 22.55 -13.65 -3.06
CA GLN A 183 22.03 -14.22 -1.82
C GLN A 183 21.07 -13.25 -1.11
N ALA A 184 21.42 -11.96 -1.05
CA ALA A 184 20.59 -10.96 -0.41
C ALA A 184 19.25 -10.77 -1.15
N THR A 185 19.28 -10.74 -2.49
CA THR A 185 18.07 -10.63 -3.31
C THR A 185 17.21 -11.89 -3.19
N GLU A 186 17.80 -13.06 -3.20
CA GLU A 186 17.07 -14.34 -3.01
C GLU A 186 16.37 -14.37 -1.66
N PHE A 187 17.03 -13.96 -0.58
CA PHE A 187 16.44 -13.88 0.74
C PHE A 187 15.22 -12.95 0.77
N LYS A 188 15.33 -11.76 0.14
CA LYS A 188 14.19 -10.84 0.01
C LYS A 188 13.03 -11.48 -0.77
N ASN A 189 13.31 -12.11 -1.90
CA ASN A 189 12.31 -12.76 -2.72
C ASN A 189 11.63 -13.92 -1.99
N GLN A 190 12.38 -14.70 -1.23
CA GLN A 190 11.81 -15.74 -0.37
C GLN A 190 10.85 -15.15 0.68
N PHE A 191 11.26 -14.06 1.36
CA PHE A 191 10.40 -13.37 2.31
C PHE A 191 9.08 -12.88 1.66
N VAL A 192 9.16 -12.30 0.46
CA VAL A 192 7.98 -11.85 -0.29
C VAL A 192 7.08 -13.03 -0.67
N SER A 193 7.68 -14.12 -1.16
CA SER A 193 6.94 -15.33 -1.53
C SER A 193 6.21 -15.96 -0.33
N GLU A 194 6.89 -16.09 0.80
CA GLU A 194 6.28 -16.61 2.03
C GLU A 194 5.15 -15.69 2.53
N SER A 195 5.36 -14.38 2.48
CA SER A 195 4.39 -13.37 2.92
C SER A 195 3.13 -13.30 2.05
N THR A 196 3.20 -13.78 0.81
CA THR A 196 2.09 -13.80 -0.16
C THR A 196 1.62 -15.21 -0.52
N ASN A 197 1.96 -16.21 0.28
CA ASN A 197 1.64 -17.61 0.03
C ASN A 197 2.05 -18.11 -1.38
N GLY A 198 3.18 -17.60 -1.89
CA GLY A 198 3.69 -17.92 -3.21
C GLY A 198 3.02 -17.16 -4.37
N PHE A 199 2.11 -16.24 -4.08
CA PHE A 199 1.41 -15.47 -5.11
C PHE A 199 2.32 -14.44 -5.82
N ILE A 200 3.25 -13.84 -5.07
CA ILE A 200 4.34 -13.01 -5.59
C ILE A 200 5.65 -13.71 -5.19
N THR A 201 6.48 -14.03 -6.17
CA THR A 201 7.71 -14.83 -5.94
C THR A 201 9.00 -14.03 -6.10
N GLU A 202 8.94 -12.82 -6.63
CA GLU A 202 10.12 -11.98 -6.89
C GLU A 202 9.74 -10.49 -6.84
N THR A 203 10.71 -9.65 -6.52
CA THR A 203 10.59 -8.20 -6.53
C THR A 203 11.38 -7.57 -7.68
N PRO A 204 10.99 -6.39 -8.18
CA PRO A 204 11.68 -5.76 -9.31
C PRO A 204 13.06 -5.19 -8.93
N THR A 205 13.32 -4.97 -7.65
CA THR A 205 14.59 -4.42 -7.17
C THR A 205 15.55 -5.52 -6.73
N VAL A 206 16.81 -5.36 -7.13
CA VAL A 206 17.92 -6.26 -6.78
C VAL A 206 18.81 -5.56 -5.77
N PHE A 207 19.13 -6.22 -4.67
CA PHE A 207 20.10 -5.69 -3.71
C PHE A 207 21.52 -5.77 -4.29
N ASP A 208 22.34 -4.78 -3.93
CA ASP A 208 23.76 -4.81 -4.18
C ASP A 208 24.54 -4.18 -3.01
N LYS A 209 25.87 -4.28 -3.06
CA LYS A 209 26.74 -3.71 -2.03
C LYS A 209 26.63 -2.19 -1.85
N ASN A 210 26.05 -1.48 -2.83
CA ASN A 210 25.82 -0.03 -2.77
C ASN A 210 24.42 0.31 -2.24
N THR A 211 23.49 -0.64 -2.26
CA THR A 211 22.18 -0.46 -1.64
C THR A 211 22.37 -0.01 -0.20
N PHE A 212 21.77 1.08 0.18
CA PHE A 212 21.78 1.59 1.54
C PHE A 212 20.55 1.14 2.30
N VAL A 213 19.38 1.50 1.81
CA VAL A 213 18.07 1.10 2.33
C VAL A 213 17.14 0.77 1.17
N ASP A 214 16.17 -0.11 1.43
CA ASP A 214 15.04 -0.40 0.55
C ASP A 214 13.76 -0.41 1.40
N ALA A 215 12.88 0.58 1.18
CA ALA A 215 11.61 0.66 1.85
C ALA A 215 10.57 -0.14 1.04
N MET A 216 10.05 -1.19 1.64
CA MET A 216 9.14 -2.11 0.99
C MET A 216 7.85 -2.26 1.80
N ASN A 217 6.73 -2.19 1.11
CA ASN A 217 5.46 -2.68 1.60
C ASN A 217 5.01 -3.87 0.73
N ILE A 218 4.50 -4.89 1.38
CA ILE A 218 3.82 -6.00 0.73
C ILE A 218 2.36 -5.91 1.11
N ILE A 219 1.49 -5.90 0.12
CA ILE A 219 0.06 -6.05 0.30
C ILE A 219 -0.42 -7.25 -0.51
N TYR A 220 -1.15 -8.13 0.15
CA TYR A 220 -1.71 -9.33 -0.44
C TYR A 220 -3.15 -9.49 -0.01
N PHE A 221 -4.03 -9.71 -0.98
CA PHE A 221 -5.46 -9.83 -0.75
C PHE A 221 -6.01 -11.13 -1.32
N LYS A 222 -6.83 -11.78 -0.49
CA LYS A 222 -7.57 -12.98 -0.86
C LYS A 222 -8.85 -13.06 -0.05
N SER A 223 -10.00 -13.01 -0.70
CA SER A 223 -11.28 -13.17 -0.03
C SER A 223 -12.34 -13.72 -0.98
N LYS A 224 -13.33 -14.39 -0.41
CA LYS A 224 -14.48 -14.90 -1.12
C LYS A 224 -15.59 -13.87 -1.20
N TRP A 225 -16.49 -14.04 -2.16
CA TRP A 225 -17.71 -13.25 -2.23
C TRP A 225 -18.65 -13.55 -1.07
N VAL A 226 -19.34 -12.53 -0.57
CA VAL A 226 -20.50 -12.72 0.30
C VAL A 226 -21.54 -13.55 -0.45
N GLY A 227 -22.07 -14.58 0.24
CA GLY A 227 -23.02 -15.51 -0.35
C GLY A 227 -22.37 -16.64 -1.17
N GLY A 228 -21.04 -16.75 -1.14
CA GLY A 228 -20.28 -17.83 -1.76
C GLY A 228 -20.04 -17.65 -3.26
N GLU A 229 -19.69 -18.72 -3.93
CA GLU A 229 -19.37 -18.76 -5.34
C GLU A 229 -20.54 -18.24 -6.20
N LYS A 230 -20.23 -17.33 -7.14
CA LYS A 230 -21.20 -16.76 -8.08
C LYS A 230 -21.44 -17.73 -9.25
N THR A 231 -22.65 -17.69 -9.79
CA THR A 231 -23.03 -18.56 -10.91
C THR A 231 -22.37 -18.11 -12.20
N LEU A 232 -21.76 -19.04 -12.93
CA LEU A 232 -21.26 -18.75 -14.28
C LEU A 232 -22.44 -18.45 -15.22
N CYS A 233 -22.27 -17.44 -16.06
CA CYS A 233 -23.23 -17.13 -17.11
C CYS A 233 -23.23 -18.21 -18.21
N ASP A 234 -24.35 -18.40 -18.90
CA ASP A 234 -24.46 -19.40 -19.97
C ASP A 234 -23.57 -19.06 -21.17
N GLY A 235 -22.64 -19.99 -21.49
CA GLY A 235 -21.73 -19.88 -22.62
C GLY A 235 -20.66 -18.79 -22.50
N LEU A 236 -19.85 -18.68 -23.54
CA LEU A 236 -18.90 -17.59 -23.63
C LEU A 236 -19.62 -16.29 -24.03
N LYS A 237 -19.18 -15.18 -23.47
CA LYS A 237 -19.69 -13.83 -23.73
C LYS A 237 -18.64 -13.01 -24.48
N GLU A 238 -19.10 -12.03 -25.22
CA GLU A 238 -18.22 -11.08 -25.89
C GLU A 238 -17.73 -10.00 -24.92
N PHE A 239 -16.42 -9.74 -24.96
CA PHE A 239 -15.78 -8.61 -24.33
C PHE A 239 -15.09 -7.76 -25.39
N GLU A 240 -15.46 -6.50 -25.52
CA GLU A 240 -14.82 -5.53 -26.40
C GLU A 240 -13.54 -5.04 -25.75
N ASN A 241 -12.39 -5.36 -26.34
CA ASN A 241 -11.09 -4.93 -25.82
C ASN A 241 -10.85 -3.44 -26.16
N GLU A 242 -9.92 -2.79 -25.46
CA GLU A 242 -9.58 -1.37 -25.61
C GLU A 242 -9.14 -1.01 -27.06
N ASP A 243 -8.54 -1.94 -27.77
CA ASP A 243 -8.13 -1.77 -29.17
C ASP A 243 -9.28 -1.99 -30.19
N GLY A 244 -10.49 -2.25 -29.71
CA GLY A 244 -11.67 -2.53 -30.52
C GLY A 244 -11.76 -3.96 -31.04
N SER A 245 -10.83 -4.84 -30.67
CA SER A 245 -10.97 -6.28 -30.89
C SER A 245 -11.98 -6.89 -29.91
N THR A 246 -12.48 -8.10 -30.22
CA THR A 246 -13.43 -8.80 -29.35
C THR A 246 -12.87 -10.12 -28.88
N SER A 247 -12.98 -10.40 -27.58
CA SER A 247 -12.63 -11.66 -26.96
C SER A 247 -13.88 -12.43 -26.53
N GLN A 248 -13.83 -13.78 -26.62
CA GLN A 248 -14.87 -14.66 -26.11
C GLN A 248 -14.45 -15.17 -24.75
N VAL A 249 -15.13 -14.77 -23.68
CA VAL A 249 -14.70 -14.99 -22.30
C VAL A 249 -15.78 -15.64 -21.43
N GLU A 250 -15.35 -16.39 -20.40
CA GLU A 250 -16.25 -16.79 -19.33
C GLU A 250 -16.60 -15.60 -18.46
N MET A 251 -17.90 -15.40 -18.21
CA MET A 251 -18.40 -14.44 -17.25
C MET A 251 -19.18 -15.13 -16.15
N PHE A 252 -19.27 -14.49 -15.01
CA PHE A 252 -20.17 -14.87 -13.92
C PHE A 252 -21.19 -13.78 -13.65
N CYS A 253 -22.31 -14.16 -13.05
CA CYS A 253 -23.45 -13.30 -12.81
C CYS A 253 -23.56 -12.98 -11.32
N ASP A 254 -23.94 -11.76 -11.00
CA ASP A 254 -24.30 -11.32 -9.65
C ASP A 254 -25.63 -10.56 -9.66
N PHE A 255 -26.27 -10.47 -8.50
CA PHE A 255 -27.51 -9.75 -8.29
C PHE A 255 -27.34 -8.85 -7.08
N GLY A 256 -27.61 -7.57 -7.24
CA GLY A 256 -27.40 -6.57 -6.19
C GLY A 256 -28.58 -5.62 -6.04
N ASP A 257 -28.52 -4.86 -4.95
CA ASP A 257 -29.57 -3.93 -4.56
C ASP A 257 -29.21 -2.46 -4.79
N TYR A 258 -27.99 -2.15 -5.27
CA TYR A 258 -27.49 -0.79 -5.36
C TYR A 258 -26.64 -0.54 -6.60
N ILE A 259 -26.80 0.67 -7.18
CA ILE A 259 -26.00 1.14 -8.30
C ILE A 259 -25.68 2.63 -8.12
N ALA A 260 -24.47 3.06 -8.47
CA ALA A 260 -24.11 4.48 -8.47
C ALA A 260 -23.85 4.97 -9.89
N LYS A 261 -24.32 6.18 -10.21
CA LYS A 261 -24.24 6.70 -11.57
C LYS A 261 -23.81 8.15 -11.59
N THR A 262 -22.88 8.44 -12.51
CA THR A 262 -22.52 9.79 -12.93
C THR A 262 -22.91 9.99 -14.40
N LYS A 263 -22.61 11.15 -14.93
CA LYS A 263 -22.75 11.39 -16.37
C LYS A 263 -21.84 10.48 -17.20
N THR A 264 -20.63 10.20 -16.71
CA THR A 264 -19.55 9.54 -17.45
C THR A 264 -19.46 8.04 -17.18
N ALA A 265 -19.93 7.56 -16.03
CA ALA A 265 -19.76 6.17 -15.63
C ALA A 265 -20.88 5.69 -14.71
N THR A 266 -20.98 4.37 -14.64
CA THR A 266 -21.86 3.63 -13.72
C THR A 266 -21.00 2.70 -12.87
N ALA A 267 -21.24 2.64 -11.56
CA ALA A 267 -20.51 1.77 -10.64
C ALA A 267 -21.41 0.75 -9.96
N TYR A 268 -20.91 -0.47 -9.84
CA TYR A 268 -21.53 -1.59 -9.14
C TYR A 268 -20.57 -2.16 -8.11
N LYS A 269 -21.12 -2.55 -6.95
CA LYS A 269 -20.36 -3.01 -5.79
C LYS A 269 -20.68 -4.45 -5.45
N MET A 270 -19.64 -5.26 -5.19
CA MET A 270 -19.72 -6.62 -4.69
C MET A 270 -18.94 -6.72 -3.38
N ASP A 271 -19.55 -7.32 -2.35
CA ASP A 271 -18.95 -7.43 -1.03
C ASP A 271 -18.20 -8.76 -0.86
N TYR A 272 -17.04 -8.71 -0.20
CA TYR A 272 -16.27 -9.86 0.25
C TYR A 272 -16.66 -10.28 1.68
N GLU A 273 -16.45 -11.57 2.00
CA GLU A 273 -16.74 -12.13 3.34
C GLU A 273 -15.93 -11.45 4.46
N ASN A 274 -14.78 -10.89 4.16
CA ASN A 274 -13.93 -10.17 5.12
C ASN A 274 -14.35 -8.71 5.37
N GLY A 275 -15.45 -8.25 4.80
CA GLY A 275 -15.98 -6.90 4.99
C GLY A 275 -15.43 -5.85 4.02
N MET A 276 -14.51 -6.22 3.12
CA MET A 276 -14.08 -5.35 2.02
C MET A 276 -15.05 -5.41 0.85
N SER A 277 -14.87 -4.55 -0.14
CA SER A 277 -15.73 -4.55 -1.34
C SER A 277 -14.91 -4.32 -2.61
N PHE A 278 -15.30 -5.04 -3.66
CA PHE A 278 -14.90 -4.77 -5.04
C PHE A 278 -15.90 -3.81 -5.66
N VAL A 279 -15.43 -2.74 -6.23
CA VAL A 279 -16.26 -1.78 -6.98
C VAL A 279 -15.76 -1.70 -8.41
N ALA A 280 -16.63 -2.02 -9.35
CA ALA A 280 -16.39 -1.83 -10.77
C ALA A 280 -17.02 -0.53 -11.24
N ILE A 281 -16.31 0.24 -12.06
CA ILE A 281 -16.76 1.49 -12.65
C ILE A 281 -16.68 1.35 -14.16
N LEU A 282 -17.83 1.26 -14.80
CA LEU A 282 -17.96 1.06 -16.24
C LEU A 282 -18.25 2.41 -16.90
N PRO A 283 -17.40 2.90 -17.81
CA PRO A 283 -17.71 4.10 -18.58
C PRO A 283 -19.06 3.96 -19.30
N ASN A 284 -19.90 4.99 -19.27
CA ASN A 284 -21.17 5.01 -19.99
C ASN A 284 -20.92 5.07 -21.52
N GLU A 285 -21.93 4.79 -22.32
CA GLU A 285 -21.84 4.83 -23.76
C GLU A 285 -21.33 6.22 -24.25
N GLY A 286 -20.31 6.21 -25.10
CA GLY A 286 -19.65 7.41 -25.60
C GLY A 286 -18.58 8.01 -24.70
N TYR A 287 -18.27 7.36 -23.58
CA TYR A 287 -17.16 7.71 -22.68
C TYR A 287 -16.12 6.58 -22.61
N THR A 288 -14.91 6.93 -22.18
CA THR A 288 -13.77 6.03 -22.09
C THR A 288 -13.23 5.98 -20.64
N LEU A 289 -12.24 5.12 -20.36
CA LEU A 289 -11.58 5.06 -19.06
C LEU A 289 -11.04 6.43 -18.59
N THR A 290 -10.58 7.26 -19.53
CA THR A 290 -9.99 8.59 -19.22
C THR A 290 -11.03 9.68 -18.92
N ASP A 291 -12.31 9.42 -19.17
CA ASP A 291 -13.40 10.35 -18.85
C ASP A 291 -13.97 10.12 -17.44
N VAL A 292 -13.50 9.07 -16.76
CA VAL A 292 -13.97 8.68 -15.42
C VAL A 292 -13.11 9.34 -14.36
N ASN A 293 -13.75 10.00 -13.39
CA ASN A 293 -13.12 10.43 -12.17
C ASN A 293 -13.45 9.42 -11.06
N ILE A 294 -12.44 8.64 -10.61
CA ILE A 294 -12.63 7.61 -9.59
C ILE A 294 -13.01 8.20 -8.22
N ASP A 295 -12.53 9.42 -7.90
CA ASP A 295 -12.82 10.09 -6.64
C ASP A 295 -14.32 10.39 -6.46
N ASP A 296 -15.08 10.52 -7.55
CA ASP A 296 -16.54 10.68 -7.48
C ASP A 296 -17.20 9.50 -6.75
N PHE A 297 -16.69 8.29 -6.93
CA PHE A 297 -17.25 7.06 -6.39
C PHE A 297 -16.69 6.68 -5.01
N ILE A 298 -15.48 7.13 -4.67
CA ILE A 298 -14.78 6.78 -3.42
C ILE A 298 -15.22 7.66 -2.27
N ASN A 299 -15.31 8.96 -2.47
CA ASN A 299 -15.53 9.94 -1.40
C ASN A 299 -17.02 10.17 -1.08
N ASN A 300 -17.92 9.25 -1.45
CA ASN A 300 -19.38 9.38 -1.33
C ASN A 300 -19.95 10.63 -2.03
N ASN A 301 -19.26 11.13 -3.06
CA ASN A 301 -19.76 12.25 -3.87
C ASN A 301 -20.92 11.82 -4.76
N VAL A 302 -21.06 10.51 -5.01
CA VAL A 302 -22.19 9.89 -5.71
C VAL A 302 -22.92 8.95 -4.77
N GLU A 303 -24.23 9.15 -4.65
CA GLU A 303 -25.09 8.30 -3.84
C GLU A 303 -25.44 7.01 -4.59
N TYR A 304 -25.40 5.88 -3.88
CA TYR A 304 -25.88 4.61 -4.41
C TYR A 304 -27.40 4.58 -4.39
N GLU A 305 -27.99 4.46 -5.56
CA GLU A 305 -29.44 4.33 -5.77
C GLU A 305 -29.91 2.91 -5.43
N ASP A 306 -31.00 2.80 -4.69
CA ASP A 306 -31.66 1.52 -4.41
C ASP A 306 -32.33 0.99 -5.68
N ALA A 307 -31.88 -0.16 -6.17
CA ALA A 307 -32.23 -0.72 -7.47
C ALA A 307 -32.25 -2.25 -7.44
N ASP A 308 -32.83 -2.87 -8.45
CA ASP A 308 -32.69 -4.29 -8.77
C ASP A 308 -31.63 -4.39 -9.89
N VAL A 309 -30.44 -4.89 -9.57
CA VAL A 309 -29.32 -4.90 -10.49
C VAL A 309 -28.96 -6.33 -10.86
N TYR A 310 -28.94 -6.61 -12.16
CA TYR A 310 -28.28 -7.79 -12.72
C TYR A 310 -26.89 -7.39 -13.24
N ALA A 311 -25.85 -8.11 -12.81
CA ALA A 311 -24.48 -7.80 -13.20
C ALA A 311 -23.78 -9.00 -13.82
N GLU A 312 -22.97 -8.77 -14.86
CA GLU A 312 -22.08 -9.76 -15.49
C GLU A 312 -20.64 -9.30 -15.43
N PHE A 313 -19.73 -10.17 -15.01
CA PHE A 313 -18.29 -9.89 -14.88
C PHE A 313 -17.44 -10.94 -15.57
N PRO A 314 -16.41 -10.55 -16.34
CA PRO A 314 -15.41 -11.49 -16.83
C PRO A 314 -14.51 -11.95 -15.70
N LYS A 315 -14.00 -13.18 -15.80
CA LYS A 315 -12.83 -13.61 -15.03
C LYS A 315 -11.59 -12.96 -15.63
N PHE A 316 -10.69 -12.48 -14.78
CA PHE A 316 -9.43 -11.87 -15.26
C PHE A 316 -8.29 -12.06 -14.28
N GLU A 317 -7.07 -11.91 -14.80
CA GLU A 317 -5.87 -11.70 -14.02
C GLU A 317 -5.20 -10.39 -14.47
N ALA A 318 -4.55 -9.71 -13.53
CA ALA A 318 -3.66 -8.60 -13.82
C ALA A 318 -2.42 -8.70 -12.94
N LYS A 319 -1.27 -8.40 -13.54
CA LYS A 319 0.01 -8.26 -12.84
C LYS A 319 0.71 -7.03 -13.38
N SER A 320 1.12 -6.14 -12.50
CA SER A 320 1.83 -4.92 -12.88
C SER A 320 3.04 -4.70 -12.00
N THR A 321 4.03 -4.03 -12.56
CA THR A 321 5.23 -3.59 -11.87
C THR A 321 5.43 -2.11 -12.13
N TYR A 322 5.57 -1.34 -11.07
CA TYR A 322 5.75 0.10 -11.13
C TYR A 322 7.04 0.52 -10.44
N MET A 323 7.63 1.58 -10.97
CA MET A 323 8.73 2.29 -10.34
C MET A 323 8.24 3.72 -10.07
N ALA A 324 7.98 4.03 -8.82
CA ALA A 324 7.50 5.33 -8.40
C ALA A 324 8.61 6.13 -7.70
N SER A 325 8.67 7.42 -7.95
CA SER A 325 9.51 8.37 -7.22
C SER A 325 8.64 9.52 -6.71
N PHE A 326 9.21 10.38 -5.91
CA PHE A 326 8.50 11.58 -5.47
C PHE A 326 8.11 12.49 -6.62
N ASP A 327 8.94 12.57 -7.68
CA ASP A 327 8.61 13.30 -8.92
C ASP A 327 7.36 12.79 -9.60
N SER A 328 7.09 11.47 -9.49
CA SER A 328 5.91 10.88 -10.11
C SER A 328 4.60 11.49 -9.59
N PHE A 329 4.63 12.10 -8.41
CA PHE A 329 3.49 12.71 -7.73
C PHE A 329 3.70 14.18 -7.38
N ASN A 330 4.70 14.85 -7.96
CA ASN A 330 5.10 16.22 -7.66
C ASN A 330 5.41 16.45 -6.16
N LEU A 331 5.87 15.42 -5.46
CA LEU A 331 6.30 15.53 -4.08
C LEU A 331 7.70 16.16 -4.02
N PRO A 332 8.05 16.89 -2.93
CA PRO A 332 9.33 17.55 -2.84
C PRO A 332 10.49 16.55 -2.88
N LEU A 333 11.48 16.89 -3.71
CA LEU A 333 12.70 16.09 -3.89
C LEU A 333 13.72 16.35 -2.77
N ASN A 334 14.52 15.32 -2.48
CA ASN A 334 15.69 15.41 -1.59
C ASN A 334 15.42 16.16 -0.27
N PRO A 335 14.37 15.83 0.46
CA PRO A 335 14.14 16.46 1.74
C PRO A 335 15.28 16.12 2.71
N PRO A 336 15.66 17.01 3.62
CA PRO A 336 16.69 16.77 4.61
C PRO A 336 16.30 15.62 5.55
N PHE A 337 17.28 14.79 5.89
CA PHE A 337 17.11 13.69 6.82
C PHE A 337 17.22 14.14 8.28
N LYS A 338 16.75 13.33 9.21
CA LYS A 338 16.89 13.55 10.65
C LYS A 338 18.36 13.77 11.02
N GLU A 339 18.59 14.68 11.97
CA GLU A 339 19.89 14.83 12.59
C GLU A 339 20.34 13.48 13.21
N GLY A 340 21.56 13.07 12.91
CA GLY A 340 22.13 11.79 13.36
C GLY A 340 21.87 10.61 12.43
N LEU A 341 21.09 10.77 11.35
CA LEU A 341 20.98 9.79 10.28
C LEU A 341 21.95 10.16 9.17
N THR A 342 23.00 9.36 8.99
CA THR A 342 23.97 9.56 7.91
C THR A 342 23.53 8.73 6.70
N ILE A 343 22.77 9.34 5.80
CA ILE A 343 22.50 8.77 4.48
C ILE A 343 23.42 9.51 3.49
N CYS A 344 24.37 8.79 2.93
CA CYS A 344 25.33 9.35 1.98
C CYS A 344 24.78 9.51 0.57
N ASP A 345 23.54 9.16 0.34
CA ASP A 345 22.93 9.21 -0.98
C ASP A 345 21.99 10.40 -1.10
N THR A 346 22.19 11.20 -2.14
CA THR A 346 21.44 12.43 -2.39
C THR A 346 20.35 12.23 -3.44
N GLU A 347 20.21 11.01 -3.96
CA GLU A 347 19.15 10.72 -4.93
C GLU A 347 17.85 10.33 -4.22
N PRO A 348 16.69 10.81 -4.72
CA PRO A 348 15.41 10.45 -4.15
C PRO A 348 15.19 8.93 -4.29
N PRO A 349 14.59 8.28 -3.29
CA PRO A 349 14.35 6.85 -3.36
C PRO A 349 13.38 6.54 -4.50
N VAL A 350 13.65 5.44 -5.17
CA VAL A 350 12.72 4.83 -6.11
C VAL A 350 12.02 3.69 -5.39
N ILE A 351 10.71 3.79 -5.29
CA ILE A 351 9.86 2.76 -4.70
C ILE A 351 9.39 1.85 -5.82
N SER A 352 9.67 0.57 -5.67
CA SER A 352 9.17 -0.44 -6.60
C SER A 352 7.96 -1.14 -6.02
N GLN A 353 6.93 -1.32 -6.83
CA GLN A 353 5.73 -2.05 -6.47
C GLN A 353 5.47 -3.17 -7.46
N ILE A 354 5.18 -4.36 -6.97
CA ILE A 354 4.49 -5.41 -7.73
C ILE A 354 3.11 -5.57 -7.14
N ALA A 355 2.10 -5.52 -8.00
CA ALA A 355 0.74 -5.87 -7.65
C ALA A 355 0.24 -6.98 -8.58
N LYS A 356 -0.56 -7.90 -8.03
CA LYS A 356 -1.18 -8.99 -8.78
C LYS A 356 -2.58 -9.26 -8.23
N ILE A 357 -3.51 -9.53 -9.12
CA ILE A 357 -4.88 -9.94 -8.79
C ILE A 357 -5.28 -11.12 -9.67
N LYS A 358 -6.04 -12.04 -9.09
CA LYS A 358 -6.86 -13.00 -9.81
C LYS A 358 -8.30 -12.84 -9.33
N PHE A 359 -9.18 -12.52 -10.24
CA PHE A 359 -10.59 -12.24 -9.99
C PHE A 359 -11.44 -13.26 -10.75
N ASP A 360 -12.28 -13.97 -10.03
CA ASP A 360 -13.15 -14.98 -10.60
C ASP A 360 -14.49 -15.11 -9.84
N ASN A 361 -15.28 -16.12 -10.18
CA ASN A 361 -16.59 -16.36 -9.58
C ASN A 361 -16.53 -16.82 -8.11
N GLU A 362 -15.39 -17.26 -7.60
CA GLU A 362 -15.22 -17.64 -6.21
C GLU A 362 -14.85 -16.45 -5.31
N GLY A 363 -14.21 -15.42 -5.89
CA GLY A 363 -13.71 -14.25 -5.18
C GLY A 363 -12.48 -13.65 -5.83
N THR A 364 -11.61 -13.09 -5.00
CA THR A 364 -10.25 -12.74 -5.38
C THR A 364 -9.32 -13.77 -4.73
N GLU A 365 -8.59 -14.54 -5.56
CA GLU A 365 -7.72 -15.66 -5.17
C GLU A 365 -8.38 -16.64 -4.17
N ALA A 366 -9.52 -17.21 -4.50
CA ALA A 366 -10.28 -18.10 -3.63
C ALA A 366 -10.12 -19.59 -3.97
N ALA A 367 -10.05 -20.42 -2.92
CA ALA A 367 -10.21 -21.88 -3.00
C ALA A 367 -10.93 -22.38 -1.74
N ALA A 368 -12.23 -22.66 -1.80
CA ALA A 368 -13.00 -23.63 -1.03
C ALA A 368 -14.53 -23.38 -1.11
N VAL A 369 -15.31 -24.45 -1.19
CA VAL A 369 -16.77 -24.44 -1.38
C VAL A 369 -17.47 -24.29 -0.02
N THR A 370 -18.41 -23.35 0.09
CA THR A 370 -19.41 -23.29 1.17
C THR A 370 -20.76 -22.96 0.55
N GLU A 371 -21.72 -23.87 0.68
CA GLU A 371 -23.08 -23.71 0.16
C GLU A 371 -23.96 -22.98 1.19
N ILE A 372 -24.55 -21.83 0.83
CA ILE A 372 -25.52 -21.12 1.63
C ILE A 372 -26.86 -21.09 0.90
N VAL A 373 -27.88 -21.73 1.50
CA VAL A 373 -29.25 -21.73 0.97
C VAL A 373 -29.97 -20.49 1.51
N LYS A 374 -30.34 -19.55 0.63
CA LYS A 374 -31.27 -18.46 0.96
C LYS A 374 -32.72 -18.96 0.88
N SER A 375 -33.52 -18.71 1.91
CA SER A 375 -34.96 -18.91 1.88
C SER A 375 -35.67 -17.58 1.68
N ASP A 376 -36.50 -17.48 0.64
CA ASP A 376 -37.31 -16.30 0.31
C ASP A 376 -38.42 -16.08 1.35
N SER A 377 -38.50 -14.86 1.87
CA SER A 377 -39.67 -14.35 2.54
C SER A 377 -40.31 -13.28 1.67
N MET A 378 -41.49 -13.59 1.08
CA MET A 378 -42.27 -12.64 0.29
C MET A 378 -42.84 -11.53 1.19
N ALA A 379 -42.17 -10.38 1.21
CA ALA A 379 -42.83 -9.10 1.57
C ALA A 379 -43.19 -8.39 0.26
N MET A 380 -44.35 -7.74 0.17
CA MET A 380 -44.66 -6.86 -0.97
C MET A 380 -43.73 -5.65 -0.88
N VAL A 381 -42.69 -5.68 -1.71
CA VAL A 381 -41.75 -4.58 -1.89
C VAL A 381 -42.22 -3.74 -3.07
N GLU A 382 -42.18 -2.41 -2.96
CA GLU A 382 -42.43 -1.53 -4.11
C GLU A 382 -41.43 -1.88 -5.22
N PRO A 383 -41.83 -1.87 -6.51
CA PRO A 383 -40.94 -2.24 -7.58
C PRO A 383 -39.79 -1.21 -7.66
N LYS A 384 -38.54 -1.71 -7.50
CA LYS A 384 -37.33 -0.93 -7.67
C LYS A 384 -37.01 -0.76 -9.17
N PRO A 385 -36.30 0.32 -9.58
CA PRO A 385 -35.77 0.42 -10.94
C PRO A 385 -34.83 -0.75 -11.19
N HIS A 386 -34.89 -1.31 -12.40
CA HIS A 386 -34.02 -2.42 -12.83
C HIS A 386 -32.89 -1.90 -13.71
N TYR A 387 -31.67 -2.40 -13.48
CA TYR A 387 -30.49 -2.07 -14.26
C TYR A 387 -29.67 -3.31 -14.59
N ASP A 388 -29.12 -3.33 -15.81
CA ASP A 388 -28.11 -4.30 -16.22
C ASP A 388 -26.71 -3.62 -16.13
N PHE A 389 -25.81 -4.21 -15.36
CA PHE A 389 -24.41 -3.83 -15.30
C PHE A 389 -23.57 -4.90 -16.02
N LEU A 390 -23.29 -4.67 -17.30
CA LEU A 390 -22.57 -5.62 -18.14
C LEU A 390 -21.11 -5.16 -18.30
N ALA A 391 -20.18 -5.75 -17.51
CA ALA A 391 -18.75 -5.46 -17.61
C ALA A 391 -18.12 -6.16 -18.82
N ASN A 392 -18.63 -5.87 -20.01
CA ASN A 392 -18.28 -6.49 -21.29
C ASN A 392 -17.39 -5.59 -22.19
N ARG A 393 -16.80 -4.55 -21.64
CA ARG A 393 -15.85 -3.61 -22.25
C ARG A 393 -14.93 -3.04 -21.18
N PRO A 394 -13.90 -2.25 -21.52
CA PRO A 394 -12.94 -1.72 -20.56
C PRO A 394 -13.59 -1.01 -19.37
N PHE A 395 -13.19 -1.38 -18.15
CA PHE A 395 -13.68 -0.80 -16.92
C PHE A 395 -12.56 -0.60 -15.90
N ILE A 396 -12.77 0.36 -15.00
CA ILE A 396 -11.94 0.60 -13.82
C ILE A 396 -12.49 -0.24 -12.67
N TYR A 397 -11.64 -0.67 -11.76
CA TYR A 397 -12.07 -1.26 -10.49
C TYR A 397 -11.22 -0.78 -9.33
N TYR A 398 -11.77 -0.87 -8.12
CA TYR A 398 -11.01 -0.74 -6.89
C TYR A 398 -11.51 -1.70 -5.81
N ILE A 399 -10.64 -1.99 -4.84
CA ILE A 399 -11.00 -2.76 -3.64
C ILE A 399 -10.92 -1.82 -2.45
N GLN A 400 -12.10 -1.58 -1.83
CA GLN A 400 -12.27 -0.71 -0.67
C GLN A 400 -11.88 -1.46 0.60
N ASP A 401 -10.93 -0.90 1.36
CA ASP A 401 -10.62 -1.31 2.73
C ASP A 401 -11.35 -0.39 3.73
N TYR A 402 -12.40 -0.92 4.35
CA TYR A 402 -13.18 -0.15 5.32
C TYR A 402 -12.55 -0.12 6.72
N GLU A 403 -11.67 -1.08 7.06
CA GLU A 403 -11.00 -1.10 8.37
C GLU A 403 -9.96 0.04 8.46
N ASN A 404 -9.25 0.30 7.38
CA ASN A 404 -8.26 1.37 7.30
C ASN A 404 -8.80 2.63 6.62
N ASP A 405 -10.08 2.60 6.17
CA ASP A 405 -10.73 3.70 5.43
C ASP A 405 -9.91 4.14 4.22
N ASP A 406 -9.47 3.17 3.39
CA ASP A 406 -8.60 3.42 2.24
C ASP A 406 -8.98 2.55 1.04
N ILE A 407 -8.24 2.70 -0.05
CA ILE A 407 -8.30 1.85 -1.24
C ILE A 407 -7.07 0.94 -1.24
N ALA A 408 -7.30 -0.34 -0.98
CA ALA A 408 -6.22 -1.33 -0.97
C ALA A 408 -5.64 -1.52 -2.38
N PHE A 409 -6.51 -1.65 -3.38
CA PHE A 409 -6.12 -1.83 -4.79
C PHE A 409 -7.03 -1.04 -5.72
N MET A 410 -6.48 -0.64 -6.85
CA MET A 410 -7.21 -0.14 -8.00
C MET A 410 -6.62 -0.69 -9.29
N GLY A 411 -7.39 -0.71 -10.36
CA GLY A 411 -6.91 -1.22 -11.62
C GLY A 411 -7.86 -1.00 -12.77
N VAL A 412 -7.45 -1.52 -13.93
CA VAL A 412 -8.27 -1.52 -15.14
C VAL A 412 -8.26 -2.90 -15.78
N VAL A 413 -9.40 -3.29 -16.30
CA VAL A 413 -9.55 -4.41 -17.21
C VAL A 413 -9.82 -3.84 -18.59
N SER A 414 -8.93 -4.10 -19.52
CA SER A 414 -9.00 -3.51 -20.86
C SER A 414 -8.79 -4.50 -21.98
N ASN A 415 -8.23 -5.69 -21.68
CA ASN A 415 -8.01 -6.72 -22.66
C ASN A 415 -8.15 -8.11 -22.02
N LEU A 416 -8.93 -8.97 -22.67
CA LEU A 416 -9.14 -10.36 -22.27
C LEU A 416 -8.83 -11.33 -23.42
N ALA A 417 -8.03 -10.88 -24.41
CA ALA A 417 -7.46 -11.78 -25.40
C ALA A 417 -6.41 -12.70 -24.76
N ASP A 418 -6.47 -14.00 -25.08
CA ASP A 418 -5.51 -15.03 -24.66
C ASP A 418 -4.07 -14.76 -25.15
#